data_e2542d47e2cdcf8530c399813d238bd5
#
_entry.id   e2542d47e2cdcf8530c399813d238bd5
#
_cell.length_a   1.000
_cell.length_b   1.000
_cell.length_c   1.000
_cell.angle_alpha   90.00
_cell.angle_beta   90.00
_cell.angle_gamma   90.00
#
_symmetry.space_group_name_H-M   'P 1'
#
loop_
_entity.id
_entity.type
_entity.pdbx_description
1 polymer ?
#
loop_
_entity_poly.entity_id
_entity_poly.type
_entity_poly.pdbx_seq_one_letter_code
_entity_poly.pdbx_strand_id
1 'polypeptide(L)'
;MIKRIFQYIILFLTITMYASSHAGATTMIPAEHHPNTETTSPIKKIAYLTFDDGPNKYTTQILNILKEKNGKATFFVIGGKVPHYKKTMQRLIKDGHYIGLHSMSHDVKRLYTGDPSALITEMEQTQTIVQQVTKLNTHLVRVPYGSMPYLKKNYRDALVSAQYKMWDWTIDTYDWKSYDNPSAILERVRNQSDEQVEVILMHDSSVTVQILPKVIDYLQSQGYKLLPYNPSSHLEVNFWKDTRL
;
A
#
# COMPACT_ATOMS: atom_id res chain seq x y z
N MET A 1 -50.60 12.29 3.86
CA MET A 1 -51.27 13.62 3.79
C MET A 1 -50.40 14.63 4.52
N ILE A 2 -50.12 15.71 3.88
CA ILE A 2 -49.56 17.03 4.13
C ILE A 2 -48.17 17.23 3.61
N LYS A 3 -48.12 17.79 2.41
CA LYS A 3 -47.00 18.48 1.74
C LYS A 3 -46.75 19.82 2.43
N ARG A 4 -45.50 20.20 2.65
CA ARG A 4 -45.13 21.62 2.86
C ARG A 4 -44.11 22.05 1.84
N ILE A 5 -44.55 22.94 0.99
CA ILE A 5 -43.87 23.74 -0.05
C ILE A 5 -43.20 24.91 0.68
N PHE A 6 -41.93 25.16 0.47
CA PHE A 6 -41.28 26.43 0.80
C PHE A 6 -40.96 27.19 -0.49
N GLN A 7 -41.61 28.41 -0.61
CA GLN A 7 -41.41 29.37 -1.67
C GLN A 7 -40.12 30.17 -1.45
N TYR A 8 -39.38 30.34 -2.54
CA TYR A 8 -38.27 31.29 -2.60
C TYR A 8 -38.80 32.65 -3.06
N ILE A 9 -38.51 33.71 -2.28
CA ILE A 9 -38.76 35.11 -2.62
C ILE A 9 -37.53 35.61 -3.36
N ILE A 10 -37.75 36.03 -4.63
CA ILE A 10 -36.76 36.72 -5.47
C ILE A 10 -36.96 38.21 -5.25
N LEU A 11 -35.92 38.89 -4.78
CA LEU A 11 -35.88 40.34 -4.64
C LEU A 11 -35.17 40.95 -5.87
N PHE A 12 -35.94 41.62 -6.74
CA PHE A 12 -35.41 42.43 -7.84
C PHE A 12 -35.01 43.82 -7.32
N LEU A 13 -33.73 44.17 -7.47
CA LEU A 13 -33.28 45.56 -7.35
C LEU A 13 -33.02 46.12 -8.75
N THR A 14 -33.80 47.08 -9.17
CA THR A 14 -33.61 47.89 -10.36
C THR A 14 -32.68 49.07 -10.07
N ILE A 15 -31.57 49.17 -10.79
CA ILE A 15 -30.72 50.36 -10.81
C ILE A 15 -30.75 50.96 -12.19
N THR A 16 -31.21 52.21 -12.25
CA THR A 16 -31.38 53.05 -13.40
C THR A 16 -30.05 53.52 -13.99
N MET A 17 -30.00 53.55 -15.32
CA MET A 17 -28.89 54.02 -16.17
C MET A 17 -28.70 55.55 -16.09
N TYR A 18 -27.47 55.99 -16.09
CA TYR A 18 -27.08 57.28 -16.64
C TYR A 18 -26.06 57.04 -17.76
N ALA A 19 -26.45 57.46 -18.96
CA ALA A 19 -25.59 57.44 -20.14
C ALA A 19 -24.73 58.71 -20.19
N SER A 20 -23.44 58.57 -20.38
CA SER A 20 -22.55 59.65 -20.85
C SER A 20 -21.75 59.13 -22.03
N SER A 21 -22.00 59.71 -23.18
CA SER A 21 -21.30 59.43 -24.42
C SER A 21 -19.94 60.15 -24.46
N HIS A 22 -18.86 59.40 -24.62
CA HIS A 22 -17.60 59.89 -25.15
C HIS A 22 -17.12 58.92 -26.23
N ALA A 23 -17.10 59.39 -27.47
CA ALA A 23 -16.50 58.68 -28.58
C ALA A 23 -14.96 58.75 -28.49
N GLY A 24 -14.34 57.63 -28.33
CA GLY A 24 -12.89 57.44 -28.46
C GLY A 24 -12.66 56.19 -29.28
N ALA A 25 -12.15 56.34 -30.50
CA ALA A 25 -11.74 55.24 -31.36
C ALA A 25 -10.56 54.54 -30.75
N THR A 26 -10.75 53.32 -30.28
CA THR A 26 -9.67 52.43 -29.82
C THR A 26 -9.60 51.22 -30.76
N THR A 27 -8.47 51.10 -31.44
CA THR A 27 -8.06 49.98 -32.26
C THR A 27 -8.24 48.64 -31.51
N MET A 28 -9.08 47.78 -32.08
CA MET A 28 -9.26 46.40 -31.58
C MET A 28 -7.99 45.58 -31.85
N ILE A 29 -7.28 45.26 -30.79
CA ILE A 29 -6.30 44.18 -30.82
C ILE A 29 -7.07 42.87 -30.62
N PRO A 30 -6.91 41.84 -31.49
CA PRO A 30 -7.55 40.56 -31.27
C PRO A 30 -6.98 39.94 -29.98
N ALA A 31 -7.85 39.60 -29.07
CA ALA A 31 -7.47 38.81 -27.91
C ALA A 31 -6.98 37.42 -28.39
N GLU A 32 -5.71 37.17 -28.26
CA GLU A 32 -5.15 35.81 -28.42
C GLU A 32 -5.82 34.91 -27.40
N HIS A 33 -6.59 33.97 -27.92
CA HIS A 33 -7.19 32.89 -27.16
C HIS A 33 -6.05 31.91 -26.74
N HIS A 34 -5.43 32.14 -25.58
CA HIS A 34 -4.57 31.15 -24.99
C HIS A 34 -5.44 29.96 -24.58
N PRO A 35 -5.26 28.78 -25.18
CA PRO A 35 -5.90 27.61 -24.64
C PRO A 35 -5.35 27.39 -23.23
N ASN A 36 -6.22 27.45 -22.24
CA ASN A 36 -5.94 27.02 -20.87
C ASN A 36 -5.55 25.52 -20.93
N THR A 37 -4.29 25.24 -21.11
CA THR A 37 -3.74 23.90 -20.84
C THR A 37 -3.81 23.74 -19.34
N GLU A 38 -4.92 23.19 -18.85
CA GLU A 38 -4.92 22.53 -17.54
C GLU A 38 -3.81 21.51 -17.58
N THR A 39 -2.68 21.85 -16.98
CA THR A 39 -1.63 20.89 -16.65
C THR A 39 -2.19 19.99 -15.57
N THR A 40 -2.89 18.93 -15.98
CA THR A 40 -3.21 17.82 -15.08
C THR A 40 -1.89 17.30 -14.56
N SER A 41 -1.60 17.56 -13.29
CA SER A 41 -0.44 16.96 -12.62
C SER A 41 -0.51 15.45 -12.86
N PRO A 42 0.56 14.81 -13.34
CA PRO A 42 0.52 13.38 -13.64
C PRO A 42 0.10 12.64 -12.38
N ILE A 43 -0.96 11.84 -12.52
CA ILE A 43 -1.47 11.00 -11.42
C ILE A 43 -0.30 10.17 -10.91
N LYS A 44 0.06 10.36 -9.64
CA LYS A 44 1.22 9.68 -9.06
C LYS A 44 0.91 8.20 -8.88
N LYS A 45 1.54 7.35 -9.68
CA LYS A 45 1.51 5.90 -9.47
C LYS A 45 2.31 5.53 -8.21
N ILE A 46 1.77 4.64 -7.39
CA ILE A 46 2.39 4.16 -6.16
C ILE A 46 2.49 2.64 -6.21
N ALA A 47 3.67 2.09 -5.96
CA ALA A 47 3.84 0.67 -5.74
C ALA A 47 4.39 0.42 -4.32
N TYR A 48 3.72 -0.46 -3.60
CA TYR A 48 4.14 -0.99 -2.32
C TYR A 48 4.80 -2.34 -2.56
N LEU A 49 6.14 -2.37 -2.62
CA LEU A 49 6.87 -3.63 -2.59
C LEU A 49 6.72 -4.25 -1.19
N THR A 50 6.28 -5.48 -1.14
CA THR A 50 6.10 -6.21 0.13
C THR A 50 6.87 -7.52 0.11
N PHE A 51 7.51 -7.83 1.24
CA PHE A 51 8.33 -9.04 1.40
C PHE A 51 7.84 -9.83 2.59
N ASP A 52 7.41 -11.07 2.35
CA ASP A 52 6.92 -12.00 3.36
C ASP A 52 8.02 -12.96 3.83
N ASP A 53 7.77 -13.66 4.93
CA ASP A 53 8.58 -14.74 5.49
C ASP A 53 9.95 -14.35 6.07
N GLY A 54 10.30 -13.06 6.04
CA GLY A 54 11.49 -12.56 6.71
C GLY A 54 11.36 -12.53 8.24
N PRO A 55 12.41 -12.09 8.96
CA PRO A 55 13.74 -11.85 8.46
C PRO A 55 14.56 -13.15 8.25
N ASN A 56 15.44 -13.12 7.27
CA ASN A 56 16.39 -14.21 7.03
C ASN A 56 17.71 -13.66 6.41
N LYS A 57 18.57 -14.55 5.92
CA LYS A 57 19.88 -14.17 5.32
C LYS A 57 19.75 -13.27 4.07
N TYR A 58 18.60 -13.26 3.40
CA TYR A 58 18.37 -12.47 2.20
C TYR A 58 17.83 -11.06 2.52
N THR A 59 17.20 -10.84 3.67
CA THR A 59 16.65 -9.55 4.08
C THR A 59 17.68 -8.43 3.98
N THR A 60 18.92 -8.65 4.43
CA THR A 60 19.99 -7.65 4.35
C THR A 60 20.36 -7.32 2.90
N GLN A 61 20.33 -8.28 2.00
CA GLN A 61 20.61 -8.08 0.57
C GLN A 61 19.50 -7.28 -0.09
N ILE A 62 18.25 -7.59 0.21
CA ILE A 62 17.06 -6.83 -0.24
C ILE A 62 17.16 -5.36 0.23
N LEU A 63 17.51 -5.13 1.50
CA LEU A 63 17.71 -3.77 2.04
C LEU A 63 18.83 -3.01 1.32
N ASN A 64 19.91 -3.67 0.92
CA ASN A 64 20.98 -3.05 0.14
C ASN A 64 20.49 -2.61 -1.24
N ILE A 65 19.74 -3.47 -1.94
CA ILE A 65 19.17 -3.17 -3.25
C ILE A 65 18.17 -2.01 -3.15
N LEU A 66 17.26 -2.05 -2.16
CA LEU A 66 16.29 -0.97 -1.94
C LEU A 66 16.98 0.37 -1.66
N LYS A 67 18.07 0.37 -0.88
CA LYS A 67 18.87 1.57 -0.62
C LYS A 67 19.53 2.10 -1.88
N GLU A 68 20.17 1.24 -2.66
CA GLU A 68 20.81 1.60 -3.94
C GLU A 68 19.82 2.20 -4.94
N LYS A 69 18.64 1.62 -5.03
CA LYS A 69 17.56 2.03 -5.94
C LYS A 69 16.65 3.12 -5.36
N ASN A 70 16.96 3.67 -4.19
CA ASN A 70 16.15 4.67 -3.50
C ASN A 70 14.67 4.26 -3.33
N GLY A 71 14.42 2.95 -3.13
CA GLY A 71 13.11 2.37 -2.90
C GLY A 71 12.80 2.19 -1.42
N LYS A 72 11.51 2.23 -1.07
CA LYS A 72 11.03 1.83 0.25
C LYS A 72 10.04 0.68 0.12
N ALA A 73 9.89 -0.10 1.20
CA ALA A 73 9.11 -1.33 1.18
C ALA A 73 8.48 -1.63 2.54
N THR A 74 7.59 -2.62 2.55
CA THR A 74 6.99 -3.17 3.77
C THR A 74 7.40 -4.64 3.91
N PHE A 75 7.79 -5.06 5.10
CA PHE A 75 8.23 -6.43 5.39
C PHE A 75 7.27 -7.08 6.37
N PHE A 76 6.62 -8.16 5.96
CA PHE A 76 5.74 -8.96 6.82
C PHE A 76 6.56 -10.08 7.46
N VAL A 77 6.85 -9.93 8.74
CA VAL A 77 7.87 -10.76 9.41
C VAL A 77 7.26 -11.88 10.25
N ILE A 78 7.90 -13.05 10.22
CA ILE A 78 7.58 -14.17 11.10
C ILE A 78 8.23 -13.91 12.46
N GLY A 79 7.42 -13.80 13.52
CA GLY A 79 7.85 -13.42 14.85
C GLY A 79 8.98 -14.31 15.40
N GLY A 80 8.89 -15.62 15.19
CA GLY A 80 9.92 -16.57 15.63
C GLY A 80 11.32 -16.32 15.06
N LYS A 81 11.43 -15.64 13.92
CA LYS A 81 12.71 -15.29 13.27
C LYS A 81 13.32 -13.99 13.81
N VAL A 82 12.50 -13.04 14.27
CA VAL A 82 12.93 -11.69 14.66
C VAL A 82 14.08 -11.68 15.69
N PRO A 83 14.08 -12.49 16.75
CA PRO A 83 15.15 -12.47 17.75
C PRO A 83 16.56 -12.80 17.19
N HIS A 84 16.62 -13.56 16.11
CA HIS A 84 17.88 -13.97 15.46
C HIS A 84 18.45 -12.89 14.51
N TYR A 85 17.64 -11.88 14.14
CA TYR A 85 17.98 -10.85 13.16
C TYR A 85 17.79 -9.42 13.68
N LYS A 86 18.00 -9.18 14.98
CA LYS A 86 17.74 -7.89 15.65
C LYS A 86 18.36 -6.70 14.93
N LYS A 87 19.64 -6.80 14.51
CA LYS A 87 20.35 -5.71 13.80
C LYS A 87 19.70 -5.41 12.44
N THR A 88 19.28 -6.44 11.71
CA THR A 88 18.58 -6.29 10.43
C THR A 88 17.22 -5.61 10.61
N MET A 89 16.47 -6.01 11.64
CA MET A 89 15.17 -5.39 11.97
C MET A 89 15.32 -3.91 12.36
N GLN A 90 16.31 -3.56 13.16
CA GLN A 90 16.60 -2.17 13.52
C GLN A 90 17.01 -1.35 12.30
N ARG A 91 17.84 -1.93 11.41
CA ARG A 91 18.23 -1.31 10.15
C ARG A 91 17.03 -1.05 9.26
N LEU A 92 16.10 -2.00 9.15
CA LEU A 92 14.88 -1.87 8.36
C LEU A 92 14.11 -0.59 8.70
N ILE A 93 13.91 -0.33 9.99
CA ILE A 93 13.26 0.91 10.47
C ILE A 93 14.13 2.14 10.19
N LYS A 94 15.44 2.07 10.49
CA LYS A 94 16.39 3.19 10.26
C LYS A 94 16.43 3.60 8.79
N ASP A 95 16.33 2.64 7.87
CA ASP A 95 16.35 2.87 6.42
C ASP A 95 14.97 3.35 5.89
N GLY A 96 13.94 3.50 6.76
CA GLY A 96 12.62 4.05 6.43
C GLY A 96 11.67 3.07 5.77
N HIS A 97 11.84 1.79 6.02
CA HIS A 97 10.89 0.73 5.64
C HIS A 97 9.85 0.52 6.75
N TYR A 98 8.77 -0.19 6.45
CA TYR A 98 7.76 -0.55 7.44
C TYR A 98 7.77 -2.04 7.74
N ILE A 99 7.32 -2.42 8.95
CA ILE A 99 7.18 -3.82 9.38
C ILE A 99 5.72 -4.12 9.62
N GLY A 100 5.19 -5.12 8.93
CA GLY A 100 3.94 -5.80 9.24
C GLY A 100 4.19 -7.15 9.92
N LEU A 101 3.13 -7.76 10.41
CA LEU A 101 3.16 -9.03 11.15
C LEU A 101 2.72 -10.17 10.24
N HIS A 102 3.45 -11.32 10.29
CA HIS A 102 3.16 -12.51 9.48
C HIS A 102 3.05 -13.78 10.35
N SER A 103 2.36 -13.68 11.47
CA SER A 103 2.26 -14.66 12.53
C SER A 103 3.60 -14.98 13.24
N MET A 104 3.53 -15.79 14.28
CA MET A 104 4.71 -16.24 15.01
C MET A 104 5.37 -17.46 14.38
N SER A 105 4.57 -18.41 13.88
CA SER A 105 5.02 -19.74 13.44
C SER A 105 4.92 -19.97 11.93
N HIS A 106 4.01 -19.28 11.24
CA HIS A 106 3.62 -19.56 9.84
C HIS A 106 3.04 -20.97 9.64
N ASP A 107 2.45 -21.57 10.68
CA ASP A 107 1.91 -22.93 10.62
C ASP A 107 0.40 -22.91 10.32
N VAL A 108 0.02 -23.34 9.10
CA VAL A 108 -1.37 -23.36 8.62
C VAL A 108 -2.29 -24.20 9.52
N LYS A 109 -1.79 -25.32 10.05
CA LYS A 109 -2.59 -26.21 10.90
C LYS A 109 -2.87 -25.61 12.27
N ARG A 110 -1.98 -24.76 12.73
CA ARG A 110 -2.11 -24.04 14.00
C ARG A 110 -2.98 -22.80 13.87
N LEU A 111 -2.80 -22.05 12.79
CA LEU A 111 -3.46 -20.74 12.59
C LEU A 111 -4.94 -20.85 12.24
N TYR A 112 -5.34 -21.91 11.50
CA TYR A 112 -6.66 -21.98 10.90
C TYR A 112 -7.46 -23.21 11.35
N THR A 113 -7.60 -23.38 12.66
CA THR A 113 -8.29 -24.51 13.31
C THR A 113 -9.82 -24.34 13.38
N GLY A 114 -10.35 -23.18 12.93
CA GLY A 114 -11.77 -22.80 13.08
C GLY A 114 -12.01 -21.79 14.21
N ASP A 115 -11.16 -21.75 15.22
CA ASP A 115 -11.11 -20.73 16.26
C ASP A 115 -10.03 -19.68 15.94
N PRO A 116 -10.37 -18.37 15.89
CA PRO A 116 -9.41 -17.32 15.57
C PRO A 116 -8.38 -17.04 16.68
N SER A 117 -8.55 -17.55 17.89
CA SER A 117 -7.70 -17.22 19.06
C SER A 117 -6.22 -17.51 18.81
N ALA A 118 -5.88 -18.62 18.13
CA ALA A 118 -4.50 -18.96 17.82
C ALA A 118 -3.86 -17.94 16.87
N LEU A 119 -4.60 -17.50 15.83
CA LEU A 119 -4.12 -16.46 14.91
C LEU A 119 -3.87 -15.15 15.65
N ILE A 120 -4.82 -14.69 16.46
CA ILE A 120 -4.70 -13.43 17.21
C ILE A 120 -3.52 -13.50 18.19
N THR A 121 -3.41 -14.60 18.96
CA THR A 121 -2.29 -14.80 19.89
C THR A 121 -0.94 -14.74 19.17
N GLU A 122 -0.80 -15.35 17.99
CA GLU A 122 0.46 -15.33 17.25
C GLU A 122 0.75 -13.92 16.67
N MET A 123 -0.25 -13.15 16.28
CA MET A 123 -0.05 -11.76 15.86
C MET A 123 0.40 -10.88 17.04
N GLU A 124 -0.23 -11.00 18.21
CA GLU A 124 0.13 -10.28 19.44
C GLU A 124 1.55 -10.61 19.92
N GLN A 125 1.93 -11.89 19.89
CA GLN A 125 3.29 -12.33 20.24
C GLN A 125 4.31 -11.72 19.27
N THR A 126 4.02 -11.74 17.96
CA THR A 126 4.89 -11.16 16.94
C THR A 126 5.00 -9.65 17.11
N GLN A 127 3.88 -8.95 17.37
CA GLN A 127 3.86 -7.52 17.65
C GLN A 127 4.75 -7.16 18.85
N THR A 128 4.60 -7.89 19.94
CA THR A 128 5.40 -7.69 21.15
C THR A 128 6.91 -7.82 20.87
N ILE A 129 7.32 -8.85 20.14
CA ILE A 129 8.74 -9.06 19.80
C ILE A 129 9.25 -7.96 18.86
N VAL A 130 8.48 -7.59 17.84
CA VAL A 130 8.83 -6.50 16.92
C VAL A 130 8.98 -5.18 17.69
N GLN A 131 8.06 -4.85 18.57
CA GLN A 131 8.13 -3.64 19.40
C GLN A 131 9.35 -3.64 20.33
N GLN A 132 9.67 -4.76 20.95
CA GLN A 132 10.85 -4.88 21.81
C GLN A 132 12.14 -4.60 21.06
N VAL A 133 12.27 -5.12 19.82
CA VAL A 133 13.49 -5.03 19.01
C VAL A 133 13.62 -3.69 18.30
N THR A 134 12.51 -3.14 17.79
CA THR A 134 12.52 -2.00 16.85
C THR A 134 11.89 -0.72 17.41
N LYS A 135 11.15 -0.81 18.51
CA LYS A 135 10.31 0.24 19.09
C LYS A 135 9.08 0.61 18.23
N LEU A 136 8.88 -0.05 17.10
CA LEU A 136 7.69 0.12 16.28
C LEU A 136 6.51 -0.65 16.89
N ASN A 137 5.40 0.04 17.12
CA ASN A 137 4.11 -0.59 17.43
C ASN A 137 3.29 -0.67 16.15
N THR A 138 3.32 -1.80 15.48
CA THR A 138 2.60 -2.02 14.22
C THR A 138 1.30 -2.79 14.45
N HIS A 139 0.25 -2.38 13.73
CA HIS A 139 -1.04 -3.06 13.68
C HIS A 139 -1.35 -3.58 12.27
N LEU A 140 -0.40 -3.53 11.35
CA LEU A 140 -0.55 -4.09 10.02
C LEU A 140 -0.22 -5.58 10.03
N VAL A 141 -1.13 -6.40 9.54
CA VAL A 141 -0.91 -7.85 9.38
C VAL A 141 -1.04 -8.26 7.91
N ARG A 142 -0.33 -9.27 7.52
CA ARG A 142 -0.64 -10.14 6.40
C ARG A 142 -0.68 -11.56 6.94
N VAL A 143 -1.82 -12.22 6.76
CA VAL A 143 -1.96 -13.58 7.27
C VAL A 143 -1.26 -14.57 6.34
N PRO A 144 -0.58 -15.60 6.87
CA PRO A 144 0.06 -16.63 6.06
C PRO A 144 -0.89 -17.24 5.02
N TYR A 145 -0.39 -17.47 3.81
CA TYR A 145 -1.10 -18.05 2.65
C TYR A 145 -2.19 -17.16 2.05
N GLY A 146 -2.31 -15.90 2.47
CA GLY A 146 -3.36 -14.98 2.07
C GLY A 146 -4.68 -15.17 2.84
N SER A 147 -5.54 -14.16 2.77
CA SER A 147 -6.77 -14.15 3.54
C SER A 147 -7.82 -15.15 3.04
N MET A 148 -7.86 -15.41 1.73
CA MET A 148 -8.76 -16.42 1.15
C MET A 148 -8.03 -17.75 0.95
N PRO A 149 -8.69 -18.88 1.27
CA PRO A 149 -10.05 -19.04 1.81
C PRO A 149 -10.14 -19.07 3.34
N TYR A 150 -9.02 -18.76 4.02
CA TYR A 150 -8.86 -19.06 5.45
C TYR A 150 -9.61 -18.10 6.38
N LEU A 151 -9.58 -16.79 6.12
CA LEU A 151 -10.18 -15.79 7.00
C LEU A 151 -11.69 -15.67 6.79
N LYS A 152 -12.45 -16.66 7.27
CA LYS A 152 -13.90 -16.56 7.35
C LYS A 152 -14.29 -15.42 8.30
N LYS A 153 -15.58 -15.11 8.37
CA LYS A 153 -16.10 -13.93 9.09
C LYS A 153 -15.60 -13.85 10.56
N ASN A 154 -15.59 -14.97 11.29
CA ASN A 154 -15.13 -15.00 12.68
C ASN A 154 -13.66 -14.57 12.85
N TYR A 155 -12.78 -14.95 11.94
CA TYR A 155 -11.37 -14.51 11.92
C TYR A 155 -11.25 -13.03 11.63
N ARG A 156 -12.01 -12.51 10.65
CA ARG A 156 -11.99 -11.08 10.31
C ARG A 156 -12.53 -10.25 11.47
N ASP A 157 -13.63 -10.67 12.09
CA ASP A 157 -14.19 -10.00 13.27
C ASP A 157 -13.18 -9.97 14.44
N ALA A 158 -12.42 -11.04 14.64
CA ALA A 158 -11.37 -11.10 15.66
C ALA A 158 -10.22 -10.14 15.36
N LEU A 159 -9.74 -10.06 14.10
CA LEU A 159 -8.71 -9.10 13.70
C LEU A 159 -9.20 -7.65 13.91
N VAL A 160 -10.43 -7.33 13.52
CA VAL A 160 -11.04 -6.01 13.76
C VAL A 160 -11.12 -5.69 15.25
N SER A 161 -11.57 -6.66 16.07
CA SER A 161 -11.67 -6.48 17.53
C SER A 161 -10.31 -6.26 18.19
N ALA A 162 -9.26 -6.88 17.65
CA ALA A 162 -7.87 -6.67 18.05
C ALA A 162 -7.21 -5.43 17.39
N GLN A 163 -7.98 -4.62 16.68
CA GLN A 163 -7.55 -3.38 16.03
C GLN A 163 -6.47 -3.55 14.97
N TYR A 164 -6.36 -4.73 14.36
CA TYR A 164 -5.45 -4.94 13.24
C TYR A 164 -6.03 -4.40 11.94
N LYS A 165 -5.14 -3.95 11.06
CA LYS A 165 -5.35 -3.67 9.64
C LYS A 165 -4.65 -4.75 8.83
N MET A 166 -5.22 -5.11 7.68
CA MET A 166 -4.72 -6.24 6.90
C MET A 166 -4.45 -5.86 5.46
N TRP A 167 -3.36 -6.39 4.92
CA TRP A 167 -3.07 -6.38 3.49
C TRP A 167 -2.91 -7.78 2.94
N ASP A 168 -3.66 -8.08 1.88
CA ASP A 168 -3.27 -9.06 0.88
C ASP A 168 -2.37 -8.38 -0.17
N TRP A 169 -2.59 -8.59 -1.44
CA TRP A 169 -1.81 -8.02 -2.55
C TRP A 169 -2.68 -7.80 -3.78
N THR A 170 -2.20 -6.95 -4.71
CA THR A 170 -2.79 -6.80 -6.05
C THR A 170 -2.03 -7.65 -7.06
N ILE A 171 -0.71 -7.83 -6.88
CA ILE A 171 0.15 -8.63 -7.75
C ILE A 171 0.87 -9.70 -6.92
N ASP A 172 0.62 -10.99 -7.23
CA ASP A 172 1.45 -12.10 -6.77
C ASP A 172 2.55 -12.36 -7.81
N THR A 173 3.80 -12.15 -7.45
CA THR A 173 4.92 -12.37 -8.36
C THR A 173 5.23 -13.84 -8.61
N TYR A 174 4.71 -14.74 -7.76
CA TYR A 174 5.03 -16.16 -7.76
C TYR A 174 6.52 -16.47 -7.60
N ASP A 175 7.29 -15.60 -6.94
CA ASP A 175 8.70 -15.82 -6.65
C ASP A 175 8.93 -17.11 -5.82
N TRP A 176 7.96 -17.46 -4.96
CA TRP A 176 7.97 -18.67 -4.14
C TRP A 176 7.97 -19.99 -4.95
N LYS A 177 7.64 -19.96 -6.24
CA LYS A 177 7.69 -21.14 -7.13
C LYS A 177 8.53 -20.94 -8.39
N SER A 178 9.14 -19.78 -8.56
CA SER A 178 9.88 -19.40 -9.78
C SER A 178 11.40 -19.42 -9.58
N TYR A 179 11.89 -20.35 -8.77
CA TYR A 179 13.31 -20.40 -8.38
C TYR A 179 14.27 -20.53 -9.57
N ASP A 180 13.86 -21.23 -10.61
CA ASP A 180 14.68 -21.48 -11.81
C ASP A 180 14.40 -20.49 -12.95
N ASN A 181 13.43 -19.59 -12.78
CA ASN A 181 13.04 -18.63 -13.80
C ASN A 181 12.76 -17.23 -13.22
N PRO A 182 13.80 -16.48 -12.84
CA PRO A 182 13.62 -15.11 -12.34
C PRO A 182 12.93 -14.17 -13.32
N SER A 183 13.07 -14.42 -14.64
CA SER A 183 12.45 -13.57 -15.67
C SER A 183 10.92 -13.63 -15.62
N ALA A 184 10.34 -14.77 -15.25
CA ALA A 184 8.89 -14.91 -15.11
C ALA A 184 8.31 -13.98 -14.04
N ILE A 185 9.07 -13.68 -12.97
CA ILE A 185 8.69 -12.74 -11.91
C ILE A 185 8.53 -11.33 -12.51
N LEU A 186 9.53 -10.88 -13.28
CA LEU A 186 9.48 -9.57 -13.92
C LEU A 186 8.35 -9.46 -14.95
N GLU A 187 8.13 -10.51 -15.74
CA GLU A 187 7.03 -10.57 -16.72
C GLU A 187 5.66 -10.45 -16.03
N ARG A 188 5.48 -11.12 -14.90
CA ARG A 188 4.23 -10.99 -14.12
C ARG A 188 4.00 -9.57 -13.64
N VAL A 189 5.04 -8.93 -13.09
CA VAL A 189 4.94 -7.52 -12.68
C VAL A 189 4.59 -6.65 -13.88
N ARG A 190 5.25 -6.85 -15.03
CA ARG A 190 4.98 -6.08 -16.26
C ARG A 190 3.55 -6.23 -16.76
N ASN A 191 3.02 -7.44 -16.71
CA ASN A 191 1.71 -7.76 -17.27
C ASN A 191 0.54 -7.38 -16.34
N GLN A 192 0.79 -7.10 -15.06
CA GLN A 192 -0.24 -6.85 -14.06
C GLN A 192 -0.15 -5.46 -13.41
N SER A 193 0.95 -4.71 -13.62
CA SER A 193 1.09 -3.36 -13.06
C SER A 193 0.46 -2.32 -13.98
N ASP A 194 -0.84 -2.20 -13.95
CA ASP A 194 -1.65 -1.27 -14.76
C ASP A 194 -2.45 -0.27 -13.91
N GLU A 195 -2.62 -0.54 -12.62
CA GLU A 195 -3.35 0.33 -11.71
C GLU A 195 -2.50 1.50 -11.18
N GLN A 196 -3.18 2.49 -10.61
CA GLN A 196 -2.50 3.63 -9.97
C GLN A 196 -1.79 3.24 -8.67
N VAL A 197 -2.27 2.21 -7.99
CA VAL A 197 -1.74 1.73 -6.73
C VAL A 197 -1.61 0.21 -6.78
N GLU A 198 -0.39 -0.26 -6.57
CA GLU A 198 -0.08 -1.68 -6.54
C GLU A 198 0.50 -2.11 -5.19
N VAL A 199 0.06 -3.25 -4.68
CA VAL A 199 0.68 -3.97 -3.56
C VAL A 199 1.24 -5.28 -4.10
N ILE A 200 2.56 -5.36 -4.16
CA ILE A 200 3.29 -6.43 -4.86
C ILE A 200 3.84 -7.40 -3.84
N LEU A 201 3.38 -8.65 -3.88
CA LEU A 201 3.87 -9.73 -3.04
C LEU A 201 5.17 -10.32 -3.59
N MET A 202 6.18 -10.34 -2.76
CA MET A 202 7.44 -11.07 -2.90
C MET A 202 7.80 -11.71 -1.57
N HIS A 203 8.87 -12.52 -1.55
CA HIS A 203 9.38 -13.15 -0.32
C HIS A 203 10.87 -12.89 -0.14
N ASP A 204 11.37 -13.00 1.09
CA ASP A 204 12.80 -12.91 1.39
C ASP A 204 13.53 -14.16 0.87
N SER A 205 13.84 -14.18 -0.44
CA SER A 205 14.41 -15.34 -1.13
C SER A 205 15.58 -14.98 -2.05
N SER A 206 16.35 -15.99 -2.47
CA SER A 206 17.50 -15.81 -3.38
C SER A 206 17.05 -15.32 -4.77
N VAL A 207 15.93 -15.85 -5.28
CA VAL A 207 15.42 -15.45 -6.58
C VAL A 207 14.92 -14.01 -6.55
N THR A 208 14.32 -13.59 -5.45
CA THR A 208 13.91 -12.20 -5.22
C THR A 208 15.11 -11.27 -5.23
N VAL A 209 16.18 -11.60 -4.49
CA VAL A 209 17.43 -10.80 -4.51
C VAL A 209 17.96 -10.64 -5.93
N GLN A 210 17.92 -11.71 -6.73
CA GLN A 210 18.44 -11.68 -8.11
C GLN A 210 17.63 -10.78 -9.03
N ILE A 211 16.30 -10.77 -8.92
CA ILE A 211 15.41 -10.09 -9.86
C ILE A 211 14.99 -8.69 -9.41
N LEU A 212 15.03 -8.41 -8.10
CA LEU A 212 14.53 -7.17 -7.50
C LEU A 212 15.07 -5.89 -8.16
N PRO A 213 16.37 -5.77 -8.52
CA PRO A 213 16.85 -4.57 -9.21
C PRO A 213 16.07 -4.28 -10.50
N LYS A 214 15.79 -5.31 -11.30
CA LYS A 214 15.05 -5.17 -12.57
C LYS A 214 13.56 -4.85 -12.35
N VAL A 215 12.96 -5.42 -11.32
CA VAL A 215 11.57 -5.09 -10.92
C VAL A 215 11.46 -3.62 -10.51
N ILE A 216 12.39 -3.13 -9.70
CA ILE A 216 12.42 -1.73 -9.27
C ILE A 216 12.63 -0.80 -10.46
N ASP A 217 13.62 -1.08 -11.32
CA ASP A 217 13.91 -0.26 -12.50
C ASP A 217 12.69 -0.17 -13.43
N TYR A 218 12.01 -1.29 -13.64
CA TYR A 218 10.78 -1.31 -14.42
C TYR A 218 9.68 -0.44 -13.79
N LEU A 219 9.35 -0.65 -12.52
CA LEU A 219 8.29 0.11 -11.84
C LEU A 219 8.58 1.62 -11.86
N GLN A 220 9.83 2.02 -11.59
CA GLN A 220 10.23 3.42 -11.64
C GLN A 220 10.14 3.98 -13.06
N SER A 221 10.48 3.21 -14.09
CA SER A 221 10.33 3.61 -15.50
C SER A 221 8.86 3.81 -15.92
N GLN A 222 7.93 3.11 -15.25
CA GLN A 222 6.47 3.28 -15.43
C GLN A 222 5.88 4.41 -14.56
N GLY A 223 6.72 5.18 -13.87
CA GLY A 223 6.31 6.31 -13.04
C GLY A 223 5.86 5.95 -11.62
N TYR A 224 6.03 4.71 -11.19
CA TYR A 224 5.71 4.31 -9.82
C TYR A 224 6.72 4.86 -8.82
N LYS A 225 6.20 5.43 -7.71
CA LYS A 225 6.96 5.69 -6.49
C LYS A 225 6.88 4.48 -5.59
N LEU A 226 8.03 4.02 -5.10
CA LEU A 226 8.11 2.89 -4.18
C LEU A 226 8.02 3.40 -2.74
N LEU A 227 6.89 3.15 -2.08
CA LEU A 227 6.60 3.64 -0.74
C LEU A 227 6.42 2.48 0.25
N PRO A 228 6.73 2.69 1.54
CA PRO A 228 6.35 1.77 2.60
C PRO A 228 4.88 2.02 2.99
N TYR A 229 4.27 1.06 3.69
CA TYR A 229 2.98 1.28 4.34
C TYR A 229 3.00 2.53 5.22
N ASN A 230 1.90 3.26 5.20
CA ASN A 230 1.69 4.41 6.07
C ASN A 230 0.44 4.20 6.94
N PRO A 231 0.58 4.06 8.27
CA PRO A 231 -0.57 3.82 9.15
C PRO A 231 -1.56 4.98 9.21
N SER A 232 -1.14 6.21 8.87
CA SER A 232 -2.02 7.39 8.84
C SER A 232 -2.93 7.43 7.60
N SER A 233 -2.65 6.60 6.59
CA SER A 233 -3.47 6.47 5.37
C SER A 233 -3.52 5.00 4.95
N HIS A 234 -4.24 4.21 5.74
CA HIS A 234 -4.45 2.80 5.42
C HIS A 234 -5.22 2.65 4.12
N LEU A 235 -4.68 1.81 3.24
CA LEU A 235 -5.31 1.42 1.99
C LEU A 235 -5.97 0.06 2.17
N GLU A 236 -7.24 -0.06 1.78
CA GLU A 236 -7.95 -1.33 1.81
C GLU A 236 -7.49 -2.25 0.68
N VAL A 237 -6.72 -3.29 1.03
CA VAL A 237 -6.25 -4.32 0.11
C VAL A 237 -6.42 -5.69 0.73
N ASN A 238 -7.64 -6.22 0.66
CA ASN A 238 -7.91 -7.58 1.12
C ASN A 238 -8.90 -8.30 0.20
N PHE A 239 -8.70 -9.60 0.01
CA PHE A 239 -9.49 -10.41 -0.93
C PHE A 239 -10.97 -10.52 -0.54
N TRP A 240 -11.31 -10.30 0.74
CA TRP A 240 -12.68 -10.32 1.23
C TRP A 240 -13.42 -8.99 1.03
N LYS A 241 -12.72 -7.93 0.59
CA LYS A 241 -13.26 -6.56 0.48
C LYS A 241 -13.93 -6.11 1.79
N ASP A 242 -13.33 -6.49 2.90
CA ASP A 242 -13.79 -6.11 4.24
C ASP A 242 -13.19 -4.74 4.59
N THR A 243 -14.02 -3.69 4.51
CA THR A 243 -13.60 -2.29 4.70
C THR A 243 -13.12 -1.96 6.11
N ARG A 244 -13.27 -2.88 7.04
CA ARG A 244 -12.83 -2.70 8.43
C ARG A 244 -11.34 -3.05 8.63
N LEU A 245 -10.75 -3.82 7.67
CA LEU A 245 -9.41 -4.41 7.73
C LEU A 245 -8.41 -3.73 6.80
#